data_3fffe9494b8032660ae08f45d453bf35
#
_entry.id   3fffe9494b8032660ae08f45d453bf35
#
_cell.length_a   1.000
_cell.length_b   1.000
_cell.length_c   1.000
_cell.angle_alpha   90.00
_cell.angle_beta   90.00
_cell.angle_gamma   90.00
#
_symmetry.space_group_name_H-M   'P 1'
#
loop_
_entity.id
_entity.type
_entity.pdbx_description
1 polymer ?
#
loop_
_entity_poly.entity_id
_entity_poly.type
_entity_poly.pdbx_seq_one_letter_code
_entity_poly.pdbx_strand_id
1 'polypeptide(L)'
;MSKIINALEIGSTEIKLVVGYECEHEIVVLHAIAKPLSLNCIKNNIVNDSDEVCSVIKEVILDAENTLKNDINEVTLVLPARGLEVFKNSATTNIVSPNKLIAEVDIRNVMTMLSRDTYNEENAVIDTIPINYTLDQERIFSNPPINETSGSIKLNAFIHTIPTYIKETYIGLVDKVGLKISNILVAPYGVVQLFTTYKNVSNKYFLVNVGGKTTTITIISDGKPY
;
A
#
# COMPACT_ATOMS: atom_id res chain seq x y z
N MET A 1 -6.77 17.39 14.91
CA MET A 1 -5.50 16.74 15.31
C MET A 1 -5.04 15.89 14.14
N SER A 2 -3.82 16.05 13.70
CA SER A 2 -3.23 15.22 12.66
C SER A 2 -3.10 13.79 13.15
N LYS A 3 -3.46 12.80 12.32
CA LYS A 3 -3.36 11.38 12.67
C LYS A 3 -1.89 10.97 12.68
N ILE A 4 -1.42 10.35 13.78
CA ILE A 4 -0.09 9.76 13.84
C ILE A 4 -0.07 8.51 12.97
N ILE A 5 0.99 8.33 12.19
CA ILE A 5 1.23 7.19 11.32
C ILE A 5 2.50 6.49 11.80
N ASN A 6 2.41 5.20 12.03
CA ASN A 6 3.51 4.33 12.42
C ASN A 6 3.83 3.42 11.23
N ALA A 7 4.85 3.73 10.44
CA ALA A 7 5.23 2.96 9.27
C ALA A 7 6.29 1.92 9.64
N LEU A 8 5.94 0.62 9.52
CA LEU A 8 6.79 -0.52 9.82
C LEU A 8 7.23 -1.20 8.51
N GLU A 9 8.52 -1.19 8.22
CA GLU A 9 9.14 -1.94 7.12
C GLU A 9 9.90 -3.14 7.67
N ILE A 10 9.55 -4.33 7.20
CA ILE A 10 10.25 -5.58 7.53
C ILE A 10 11.16 -5.92 6.35
N GLY A 11 12.41 -5.49 6.41
CA GLY A 11 13.43 -5.75 5.40
C GLY A 11 14.16 -7.06 5.62
N SER A 12 15.02 -7.45 4.66
CA SER A 12 15.78 -8.70 4.73
C SER A 12 17.01 -8.65 5.63
N THR A 13 17.47 -7.47 6.01
CA THR A 13 18.65 -7.24 6.86
C THR A 13 18.37 -6.38 8.08
N GLU A 14 17.26 -5.68 8.09
CA GLU A 14 16.88 -4.77 9.17
C GLU A 14 15.37 -4.56 9.18
N ILE A 15 14.83 -4.24 10.35
CA ILE A 15 13.46 -3.77 10.54
C ILE A 15 13.52 -2.28 10.84
N LYS A 16 12.66 -1.50 10.19
CA LYS A 16 12.57 -0.06 10.34
C LYS A 16 11.20 0.35 10.83
N LEU A 17 11.16 1.29 11.75
CA LEU A 17 9.95 1.96 12.19
C LEU A 17 10.13 3.46 12.07
N VAL A 18 9.19 4.12 11.43
CA VAL A 18 9.11 5.58 11.37
C VAL A 18 7.76 6.01 11.92
N VAL A 19 7.79 6.90 12.90
CA VAL A 19 6.60 7.52 13.49
C VAL A 19 6.54 8.98 13.09
N GLY A 20 5.40 9.43 12.57
CA GLY A 20 5.23 10.81 12.13
C GLY A 20 3.77 11.16 11.89
N TYR A 21 3.54 12.35 11.40
CA TYR A 21 2.21 12.85 11.02
C TYR A 21 2.32 13.86 9.88
N GLU A 22 1.22 14.09 9.19
CA GLU A 22 1.09 15.15 8.19
C GLU A 22 0.60 16.44 8.84
N CYS A 23 1.28 17.55 8.57
CA CYS A 23 0.89 18.89 8.99
C CYS A 23 1.10 19.85 7.81
N GLU A 24 0.03 20.55 7.38
CA GLU A 24 0.07 21.56 6.31
C GLU A 24 0.77 21.06 5.02
N HIS A 25 0.50 19.80 4.63
CA HIS A 25 1.13 19.10 3.49
C HIS A 25 2.64 18.79 3.66
N GLU A 26 3.18 18.94 4.86
CA GLU A 26 4.53 18.50 5.21
C GLU A 26 4.47 17.27 6.11
N ILE A 27 5.47 16.39 5.97
CA ILE A 27 5.61 15.21 6.83
C ILE A 27 6.56 15.57 7.98
N VAL A 28 6.03 15.49 9.19
CA VAL A 28 6.81 15.68 10.42
C VAL A 28 7.18 14.31 10.97
N VAL A 29 8.47 13.98 10.98
CA VAL A 29 9.00 12.75 11.58
C VAL A 29 9.26 13.01 13.07
N LEU A 30 8.60 12.22 13.92
CA LEU A 30 8.76 12.27 15.38
C LEU A 30 9.87 11.33 15.87
N HIS A 31 9.94 10.13 15.26
CA HIS A 31 10.92 9.10 15.61
C HIS A 31 11.22 8.22 14.39
N ALA A 32 12.46 7.77 14.27
CA ALA A 32 12.88 6.82 13.26
C ALA A 32 13.95 5.91 13.85
N ILE A 33 13.75 4.59 13.69
CA ILE A 33 14.66 3.57 14.19
C ILE A 33 14.82 2.47 13.17
N ALA A 34 16.02 1.88 13.11
CA ALA A 34 16.32 0.66 12.38
C ALA A 34 17.09 -0.31 13.29
N LYS A 35 16.69 -1.58 13.28
CA LYS A 35 17.35 -2.66 14.02
C LYS A 35 17.77 -3.76 13.05
N PRO A 36 19.01 -4.27 13.13
CA PRO A 36 19.47 -5.34 12.27
C PRO A 36 18.76 -6.67 12.56
N LEU A 37 18.60 -7.47 11.52
CA LEU A 37 18.23 -8.88 11.59
C LEU A 37 19.44 -9.76 11.35
N SER A 38 19.48 -10.94 11.99
CA SER A 38 20.51 -11.93 11.76
C SER A 38 20.53 -12.41 10.30
N LEU A 39 21.70 -12.87 9.87
CA LEU A 39 21.87 -13.42 8.52
C LEU A 39 20.93 -14.61 8.29
N ASN A 40 20.22 -14.60 7.17
CA ASN A 40 19.26 -15.63 6.74
C ASN A 40 17.92 -15.68 7.49
N CYS A 41 17.67 -14.80 8.42
CA CYS A 41 16.35 -14.66 9.07
C CYS A 41 15.24 -14.44 8.01
N ILE A 42 15.51 -13.55 7.05
CA ILE A 42 14.70 -13.39 5.84
C ILE A 42 15.62 -13.55 4.62
N LYS A 43 15.28 -14.49 3.73
CA LYS A 43 16.00 -14.72 2.48
C LYS A 43 15.05 -14.71 1.31
N ASN A 44 15.34 -13.88 0.30
CA ASN A 44 14.45 -13.71 -0.87
C ASN A 44 13.00 -13.38 -0.47
N ASN A 45 12.80 -12.57 0.56
CA ASN A 45 11.51 -12.20 1.17
C ASN A 45 10.72 -13.41 1.74
N ILE A 46 11.36 -14.56 1.93
CA ILE A 46 10.83 -15.69 2.67
C ILE A 46 11.37 -15.62 4.09
N VAL A 47 10.47 -15.64 5.05
CA VAL A 47 10.78 -15.61 6.50
C VAL A 47 11.14 -17.01 6.94
N ASN A 48 12.42 -17.21 7.35
CA ASN A 48 12.93 -18.49 7.84
C ASN A 48 12.88 -18.56 9.37
N ASP A 49 13.02 -17.42 10.05
CA ASP A 49 12.95 -17.32 11.51
C ASP A 49 11.95 -16.24 11.91
N SER A 50 10.72 -16.66 12.14
CA SER A 50 9.64 -15.76 12.52
C SER A 50 9.78 -15.25 13.96
N ASP A 51 10.44 -16.00 14.85
CA ASP A 51 10.53 -15.63 16.26
C ASP A 51 11.56 -14.53 16.45
N GLU A 52 12.70 -14.60 15.74
CA GLU A 52 13.68 -13.51 15.71
C GLU A 52 13.06 -12.24 15.07
N VAL A 53 12.37 -12.37 13.94
CA VAL A 53 11.69 -11.20 13.30
C VAL A 53 10.72 -10.55 14.28
N CYS A 54 9.88 -11.34 14.96
CA CYS A 54 8.94 -10.83 15.96
C CYS A 54 9.65 -10.17 17.16
N SER A 55 10.80 -10.72 17.59
CA SER A 55 11.61 -10.10 18.66
C SER A 55 12.10 -8.72 18.27
N VAL A 56 12.66 -8.59 17.07
CA VAL A 56 13.17 -7.31 16.58
C VAL A 56 12.03 -6.30 16.31
N ILE A 57 10.85 -6.75 15.83
CA ILE A 57 9.67 -5.88 15.72
C ILE A 57 9.31 -5.30 17.10
N LYS A 58 9.23 -6.15 18.15
CA LYS A 58 8.94 -5.68 19.51
C LYS A 58 9.98 -4.68 20.02
N GLU A 59 11.26 -4.89 19.69
CA GLU A 59 12.32 -3.98 20.09
C GLU A 59 12.20 -2.60 19.46
N VAL A 60 11.87 -2.50 18.16
CA VAL A 60 11.69 -1.19 17.50
C VAL A 60 10.43 -0.46 18.00
N ILE A 61 9.37 -1.21 18.29
CA ILE A 61 8.14 -0.66 18.88
C ILE A 61 8.43 -0.12 20.28
N LEU A 62 9.02 -0.93 21.16
CA LEU A 62 9.34 -0.53 22.54
C LEU A 62 10.27 0.68 22.60
N ASP A 63 11.24 0.78 21.70
CA ASP A 63 12.15 1.92 21.63
C ASP A 63 11.38 3.21 21.27
N ALA A 64 10.50 3.15 20.27
CA ALA A 64 9.66 4.27 19.88
C ALA A 64 8.69 4.69 21.00
N GLU A 65 8.02 3.73 21.65
CA GLU A 65 7.12 3.98 22.78
C GLU A 65 7.83 4.64 23.95
N ASN A 66 9.03 4.16 24.28
CA ASN A 66 9.86 4.73 25.34
C ASN A 66 10.31 6.16 25.03
N THR A 67 10.61 6.45 23.75
CA THR A 67 11.06 7.77 23.30
C THR A 67 9.90 8.76 23.25
N LEU A 68 8.78 8.34 22.67
CA LEU A 68 7.61 9.19 22.44
C LEU A 68 6.66 9.27 23.64
N LYS A 69 6.82 8.36 24.63
CA LYS A 69 5.91 8.21 25.79
C LYS A 69 4.46 7.99 25.36
N ASN A 70 4.27 7.23 24.30
CA ASN A 70 2.97 6.92 23.72
C ASN A 70 2.96 5.49 23.19
N ASP A 71 1.87 4.76 23.46
CA ASP A 71 1.72 3.37 23.04
C ASP A 71 1.46 3.29 21.52
N ILE A 72 2.06 2.28 20.89
CA ILE A 72 1.88 1.97 19.46
C ILE A 72 1.07 0.67 19.34
N ASN A 73 -0.21 0.81 19.00
CA ASN A 73 -1.14 -0.31 18.86
C ASN A 73 -1.46 -0.68 17.41
N GLU A 74 -1.14 0.20 16.47
CA GLU A 74 -1.38 0.00 15.05
C GLU A 74 -0.22 0.49 14.19
N VAL A 75 0.00 -0.18 13.05
CA VAL A 75 1.05 0.18 12.10
C VAL A 75 0.53 0.18 10.66
N THR A 76 1.14 1.00 9.81
CA THR A 76 1.12 0.84 8.36
C THR A 76 2.23 -0.14 7.99
N LEU A 77 1.86 -1.31 7.49
CA LEU A 77 2.82 -2.34 7.10
C LEU A 77 3.34 -2.06 5.70
N VAL A 78 4.67 -1.95 5.55
CA VAL A 78 5.33 -1.80 4.26
C VAL A 78 5.85 -3.16 3.81
N LEU A 79 5.25 -3.69 2.73
CA LEU A 79 5.58 -4.98 2.15
C LEU A 79 6.72 -4.87 1.13
N PRO A 80 7.53 -5.93 0.96
CA PRO A 80 8.51 -5.99 -0.12
C PRO A 80 7.82 -6.08 -1.49
N ALA A 81 8.48 -5.56 -2.52
CA ALA A 81 7.96 -5.56 -3.90
C ALA A 81 8.16 -6.87 -4.66
N ARG A 82 8.56 -7.96 -4.01
CA ARG A 82 8.78 -9.24 -4.67
C ARG A 82 7.49 -9.81 -5.24
N GLY A 83 7.47 -10.07 -6.55
CA GLY A 83 6.31 -10.60 -7.25
C GLY A 83 5.18 -9.58 -7.37
N LEU A 84 5.47 -8.28 -7.18
CA LEU A 84 4.52 -7.22 -7.50
C LEU A 84 4.22 -7.26 -9.00
N GLU A 85 2.96 -7.44 -9.33
CA GLU A 85 2.44 -7.37 -10.69
C GLU A 85 1.45 -6.23 -10.81
N VAL A 86 1.48 -5.56 -11.95
CA VAL A 86 0.58 -4.45 -12.28
C VAL A 86 -0.07 -4.73 -13.62
N PHE A 87 -1.38 -4.76 -13.65
CA PHE A 87 -2.14 -4.94 -14.90
C PHE A 87 -3.41 -4.10 -14.91
N LYS A 88 -3.96 -3.87 -16.10
CA LYS A 88 -5.23 -3.16 -16.28
C LYS A 88 -6.37 -4.13 -16.21
N ASN A 89 -7.42 -3.76 -15.48
CA ASN A 89 -8.68 -4.49 -15.46
C ASN A 89 -9.86 -3.51 -15.35
N SER A 90 -11.08 -3.99 -15.58
CA SER A 90 -12.27 -3.17 -15.48
C SER A 90 -13.45 -3.96 -14.92
N ALA A 91 -14.31 -3.30 -14.17
CA ALA A 91 -15.60 -3.83 -13.72
C ALA A 91 -16.71 -2.83 -14.01
N THR A 92 -17.93 -3.34 -14.13
CA THR A 92 -19.13 -2.54 -14.36
C THR A 92 -20.20 -2.93 -13.35
N THR A 93 -20.86 -1.95 -12.73
CA THR A 93 -22.01 -2.18 -11.87
C THR A 93 -23.17 -1.26 -12.24
N ASN A 94 -24.39 -1.70 -11.96
CA ASN A 94 -25.59 -0.89 -12.16
C ASN A 94 -25.81 0.04 -10.97
N ILE A 95 -26.26 1.26 -11.24
CA ILE A 95 -26.69 2.19 -10.21
C ILE A 95 -28.10 1.83 -9.74
N VAL A 96 -28.23 1.49 -8.47
CA VAL A 96 -29.49 0.97 -7.90
C VAL A 96 -30.40 2.08 -7.41
N SER A 97 -29.89 3.28 -7.12
CA SER A 97 -30.69 4.41 -6.65
C SER A 97 -31.84 4.74 -7.63
N PRO A 98 -33.06 5.06 -7.15
CA PRO A 98 -34.21 5.33 -8.02
C PRO A 98 -33.98 6.48 -8.99
N ASN A 99 -33.23 7.51 -8.57
CA ASN A 99 -32.91 8.69 -9.38
C ASN A 99 -31.66 8.51 -10.23
N LYS A 100 -31.05 7.31 -10.20
CA LYS A 100 -29.79 6.98 -10.91
C LYS A 100 -28.63 7.93 -10.60
N LEU A 101 -28.66 8.60 -9.45
CA LEU A 101 -27.59 9.46 -8.99
C LEU A 101 -26.47 8.62 -8.39
N ILE A 102 -25.23 8.84 -8.85
CA ILE A 102 -24.04 8.12 -8.38
C ILE A 102 -23.62 8.67 -7.01
N ALA A 103 -23.46 7.76 -6.06
CA ALA A 103 -23.00 8.05 -4.71
C ALA A 103 -21.66 7.36 -4.42
N GLU A 104 -21.01 7.71 -3.32
CA GLU A 104 -19.76 7.07 -2.89
C GLU A 104 -19.87 5.54 -2.74
N VAL A 105 -21.07 5.05 -2.37
CA VAL A 105 -21.31 3.61 -2.24
C VAL A 105 -21.17 2.90 -3.59
N ASP A 106 -21.59 3.52 -4.69
CA ASP A 106 -21.48 2.94 -6.03
C ASP A 106 -20.02 2.85 -6.46
N ILE A 107 -19.23 3.88 -6.12
CA ILE A 107 -17.77 3.88 -6.36
C ILE A 107 -17.11 2.75 -5.56
N ARG A 108 -17.42 2.62 -4.26
CA ARG A 108 -16.88 1.52 -3.44
C ARG A 108 -17.30 0.14 -3.98
N ASN A 109 -18.53 -0.01 -4.43
CA ASN A 109 -19.06 -1.26 -4.97
C ASN A 109 -18.28 -1.69 -6.22
N VAL A 110 -18.09 -0.79 -7.20
CA VAL A 110 -17.37 -1.14 -8.43
C VAL A 110 -15.89 -1.43 -8.16
N MET A 111 -15.26 -0.73 -7.20
CA MET A 111 -13.89 -1.03 -6.76
C MET A 111 -13.82 -2.41 -6.08
N THR A 112 -14.77 -2.72 -5.22
CA THR A 112 -14.83 -4.03 -4.53
C THR A 112 -15.04 -5.17 -5.51
N MET A 113 -15.95 -5.01 -6.49
CA MET A 113 -16.15 -6.00 -7.56
C MET A 113 -14.85 -6.25 -8.33
N LEU A 114 -14.18 -5.19 -8.75
CA LEU A 114 -12.94 -5.28 -9.49
C LEU A 114 -11.86 -6.02 -8.71
N SER A 115 -11.71 -5.73 -7.42
CA SER A 115 -10.76 -6.41 -6.54
C SER A 115 -11.10 -7.90 -6.35
N ARG A 116 -12.38 -8.24 -6.21
CA ARG A 116 -12.84 -9.64 -6.07
C ARG A 116 -12.63 -10.44 -7.34
N ASP A 117 -12.96 -9.87 -8.50
CA ASP A 117 -12.84 -10.54 -9.80
C ASP A 117 -11.36 -10.76 -10.19
N THR A 118 -10.46 -10.03 -9.56
CA THR A 118 -9.01 -10.12 -9.80
C THR A 118 -8.33 -11.06 -8.80
N TYR A 119 -8.89 -11.23 -7.60
CA TYR A 119 -8.32 -12.10 -6.56
C TYR A 119 -8.26 -13.55 -7.05
N ASN A 120 -7.13 -14.19 -6.81
CA ASN A 120 -6.97 -15.65 -6.91
C ASN A 120 -6.16 -16.17 -5.70
N GLU A 121 -6.08 -17.50 -5.56
CA GLU A 121 -5.37 -18.11 -4.42
C GLU A 121 -3.87 -17.81 -4.41
N GLU A 122 -3.28 -17.55 -5.58
CA GLU A 122 -1.84 -17.29 -5.74
C GLU A 122 -1.48 -15.84 -5.49
N ASN A 123 -2.35 -14.89 -5.91
CA ASN A 123 -2.07 -13.45 -5.89
C ASN A 123 -3.15 -12.67 -5.15
N ALA A 124 -2.74 -11.90 -4.16
CA ALA A 124 -3.59 -11.01 -3.38
C ALA A 124 -3.54 -9.57 -3.92
N VAL A 125 -4.70 -8.96 -4.09
CA VAL A 125 -4.78 -7.53 -4.42
C VAL A 125 -4.27 -6.70 -3.24
N ILE A 126 -3.36 -5.76 -3.55
CA ILE A 126 -2.81 -4.79 -2.60
C ILE A 126 -3.43 -3.43 -2.80
N ASP A 127 -3.61 -3.02 -4.05
CA ASP A 127 -4.16 -1.71 -4.37
C ASP A 127 -4.91 -1.74 -5.70
N THR A 128 -5.87 -0.82 -5.83
CA THR A 128 -6.65 -0.60 -7.05
C THR A 128 -6.65 0.90 -7.35
N ILE A 129 -5.87 1.29 -8.36
CA ILE A 129 -5.69 2.69 -8.75
C ILE A 129 -6.60 3.02 -9.94
N PRO A 130 -7.64 3.83 -9.76
CA PRO A 130 -8.52 4.26 -10.84
C PRO A 130 -7.76 4.94 -11.98
N ILE A 131 -8.07 4.55 -13.22
CA ILE A 131 -7.62 5.24 -14.43
C ILE A 131 -8.69 6.22 -14.86
N ASN A 132 -9.90 5.72 -15.04
CA ASN A 132 -11.08 6.52 -15.36
C ASN A 132 -12.37 5.75 -15.03
N TYR A 133 -13.46 6.51 -14.99
CA TYR A 133 -14.83 6.02 -14.87
C TYR A 133 -15.56 6.29 -16.16
N THR A 134 -16.30 5.31 -16.67
CA THR A 134 -17.15 5.48 -17.88
C THR A 134 -18.60 5.29 -17.47
N LEU A 135 -19.43 6.26 -17.80
CA LEU A 135 -20.88 6.24 -17.59
C LEU A 135 -21.60 5.89 -18.91
N ASP A 136 -22.92 5.80 -18.84
CA ASP A 136 -23.77 5.64 -20.03
C ASP A 136 -23.44 6.72 -21.07
N GLN A 137 -23.63 6.41 -22.35
CA GLN A 137 -23.29 7.29 -23.50
C GLN A 137 -21.78 7.60 -23.60
N GLU A 138 -20.93 6.70 -23.09
CA GLU A 138 -19.46 6.80 -23.17
C GLU A 138 -18.87 8.08 -22.51
N ARG A 139 -19.57 8.68 -21.54
CA ARG A 139 -19.05 9.81 -20.78
C ARG A 139 -17.92 9.34 -19.87
N ILE A 140 -16.73 9.92 -20.04
CA ILE A 140 -15.49 9.51 -19.35
C ILE A 140 -15.10 10.56 -18.30
N PHE A 141 -14.78 10.11 -17.08
CA PHE A 141 -14.35 10.93 -15.97
C PHE A 141 -13.04 10.42 -15.39
N SER A 142 -12.08 11.30 -15.16
CA SER A 142 -10.81 10.95 -14.50
C SER A 142 -10.95 10.85 -12.97
N ASN A 143 -11.92 11.55 -12.39
CA ASN A 143 -12.24 11.52 -10.97
C ASN A 143 -13.58 10.79 -10.74
N PRO A 144 -13.85 10.30 -9.52
CA PRO A 144 -15.14 9.70 -9.19
C PRO A 144 -16.32 10.61 -9.57
N PRO A 145 -17.24 10.17 -10.43
CA PRO A 145 -18.34 10.99 -10.93
C PRO A 145 -19.51 11.05 -9.92
N ILE A 146 -19.24 11.50 -8.71
CA ILE A 146 -20.24 11.67 -7.65
C ILE A 146 -21.26 12.73 -8.07
N ASN A 147 -22.55 12.48 -7.81
CA ASN A 147 -23.69 13.32 -8.20
C ASN A 147 -23.96 13.37 -9.73
N GLU A 148 -23.27 12.62 -10.55
CA GLU A 148 -23.67 12.40 -11.94
C GLU A 148 -24.81 11.38 -12.03
N THR A 149 -25.62 11.46 -13.08
CA THR A 149 -26.72 10.51 -13.32
C THR A 149 -26.32 9.50 -14.40
N SER A 150 -26.46 8.19 -14.10
CA SER A 150 -26.18 7.10 -15.03
C SER A 150 -26.92 5.82 -14.60
N GLY A 151 -27.27 4.97 -15.56
CA GLY A 151 -27.79 3.63 -15.29
C GLY A 151 -26.74 2.67 -14.80
N SER A 152 -25.49 2.86 -15.24
CA SER A 152 -24.33 2.04 -14.88
C SER A 152 -23.07 2.88 -14.74
N ILE A 153 -22.08 2.31 -14.04
CA ILE A 153 -20.72 2.85 -13.93
C ILE A 153 -19.71 1.75 -14.22
N LYS A 154 -18.78 2.02 -15.13
CA LYS A 154 -17.61 1.17 -15.40
C LYS A 154 -16.37 1.86 -14.84
N LEU A 155 -15.60 1.12 -14.04
CA LEU A 155 -14.28 1.52 -13.57
C LEU A 155 -13.21 0.80 -14.40
N ASN A 156 -12.29 1.56 -14.98
CA ASN A 156 -11.04 1.06 -15.50
C ASN A 156 -9.93 1.42 -14.51
N ALA A 157 -9.12 0.44 -14.09
CA ALA A 157 -8.10 0.66 -13.07
C ALA A 157 -6.83 -0.16 -13.33
N PHE A 158 -5.72 0.30 -12.75
CA PHE A 158 -4.56 -0.54 -12.51
C PHE A 158 -4.79 -1.34 -11.23
N ILE A 159 -4.58 -2.65 -11.32
CA ILE A 159 -4.63 -3.56 -10.19
C ILE A 159 -3.21 -3.96 -9.84
N HIS A 160 -2.88 -3.84 -8.57
CA HIS A 160 -1.59 -4.22 -8.02
C HIS A 160 -1.76 -5.45 -7.16
N THR A 161 -1.03 -6.50 -7.48
CA THR A 161 -1.06 -7.76 -6.74
C THR A 161 0.34 -8.17 -6.31
N ILE A 162 0.40 -8.92 -5.21
CA ILE A 162 1.61 -9.64 -4.78
C ILE A 162 1.23 -11.10 -4.46
N PRO A 163 2.19 -12.02 -4.44
CA PRO A 163 1.92 -13.39 -4.02
C PRO A 163 1.25 -13.43 -2.64
N THR A 164 0.14 -14.16 -2.53
CA THR A 164 -0.68 -14.25 -1.32
C THR A 164 0.15 -14.70 -0.12
N TYR A 165 1.05 -15.69 -0.31
CA TYR A 165 1.91 -16.16 0.78
C TYR A 165 2.82 -15.07 1.36
N ILE A 166 3.29 -14.10 0.55
CA ILE A 166 4.09 -12.97 1.06
C ILE A 166 3.21 -12.09 1.94
N LYS A 167 2.06 -11.67 1.43
CA LYS A 167 1.12 -10.82 2.18
C LYS A 167 0.75 -11.46 3.52
N GLU A 168 0.32 -12.72 3.49
CA GLU A 168 -0.14 -13.44 4.70
C GLU A 168 0.99 -13.66 5.71
N THR A 169 2.19 -14.01 5.23
CA THR A 169 3.36 -14.18 6.12
C THR A 169 3.67 -12.89 6.88
N TYR A 170 3.74 -11.76 6.19
CA TYR A 170 4.09 -10.49 6.81
C TYR A 170 2.96 -9.95 7.72
N ILE A 171 1.69 -10.16 7.34
CA ILE A 171 0.54 -9.88 8.22
C ILE A 171 0.64 -10.73 9.50
N GLY A 172 0.90 -12.03 9.36
CA GLY A 172 1.04 -12.95 10.50
C GLY A 172 2.17 -12.58 11.47
N LEU A 173 3.26 -11.96 10.99
CA LEU A 173 4.32 -11.43 11.88
C LEU A 173 3.80 -10.26 12.75
N VAL A 174 3.05 -9.34 12.14
CA VAL A 174 2.48 -8.18 12.84
C VAL A 174 1.42 -8.63 13.85
N ASP A 175 0.56 -9.59 13.48
CA ASP A 175 -0.45 -10.16 14.36
C ASP A 175 0.18 -10.90 15.55
N LYS A 176 1.27 -11.67 15.33
CA LYS A 176 2.01 -12.37 16.40
C LYS A 176 2.58 -11.44 17.48
N VAL A 177 2.91 -10.21 17.12
CA VAL A 177 3.40 -9.22 18.09
C VAL A 177 2.28 -8.40 18.73
N GLY A 178 1.02 -8.65 18.36
CA GLY A 178 -0.17 -8.01 18.93
C GLY A 178 -0.50 -6.64 18.37
N LEU A 179 0.07 -6.27 17.23
CA LEU A 179 -0.20 -5.00 16.55
C LEU A 179 -1.35 -5.14 15.55
N LYS A 180 -2.13 -4.07 15.39
CA LYS A 180 -3.12 -3.95 14.31
C LYS A 180 -2.49 -3.35 13.06
N ILE A 181 -2.96 -3.76 11.89
CA ILE A 181 -2.56 -3.17 10.63
C ILE A 181 -3.61 -2.14 10.21
N SER A 182 -3.23 -0.87 10.22
CA SER A 182 -4.12 0.23 9.78
C SER A 182 -4.12 0.40 8.26
N ASN A 183 -3.01 0.07 7.60
CA ASN A 183 -2.85 0.13 6.14
C ASN A 183 -1.73 -0.80 5.68
N ILE A 184 -1.76 -1.18 4.40
CA ILE A 184 -0.70 -1.95 3.76
C ILE A 184 -0.21 -1.18 2.54
N LEU A 185 1.10 -1.03 2.42
CA LEU A 185 1.78 -0.42 1.28
C LEU A 185 2.85 -1.36 0.73
N VAL A 186 3.20 -1.20 -0.53
CA VAL A 186 4.40 -1.84 -1.09
C VAL A 186 5.51 -0.79 -1.18
N ALA A 187 6.73 -1.15 -0.82
CA ALA A 187 7.85 -0.20 -0.67
C ALA A 187 8.04 0.80 -1.83
N PRO A 188 7.95 0.43 -3.12
CA PRO A 188 8.06 1.39 -4.23
C PRO A 188 7.03 2.53 -4.19
N TYR A 189 5.82 2.29 -3.66
CA TYR A 189 4.78 3.33 -3.63
C TYR A 189 5.14 4.50 -2.71
N GLY A 190 5.70 4.22 -1.53
CA GLY A 190 6.14 5.26 -0.62
C GLY A 190 7.20 6.17 -1.25
N VAL A 191 8.15 5.57 -1.98
CA VAL A 191 9.20 6.33 -2.67
C VAL A 191 8.63 7.15 -3.82
N VAL A 192 7.71 6.57 -4.62
CA VAL A 192 7.06 7.29 -5.73
C VAL A 192 6.29 8.50 -5.21
N GLN A 193 5.54 8.37 -4.13
CA GLN A 193 4.80 9.48 -3.52
C GLN A 193 5.75 10.60 -3.08
N LEU A 194 6.90 10.27 -2.50
CA LEU A 194 7.90 11.25 -2.15
C LEU A 194 8.39 12.04 -3.38
N PHE A 195 8.68 11.33 -4.49
CA PHE A 195 9.17 11.99 -5.72
C PHE A 195 8.11 12.83 -6.44
N THR A 196 6.82 12.52 -6.31
CA THR A 196 5.75 13.33 -6.91
C THR A 196 5.65 14.72 -6.30
N THR A 197 6.19 14.94 -5.09
CA THR A 197 6.25 16.27 -4.46
C THR A 197 7.35 17.16 -5.05
N TYR A 198 8.34 16.61 -5.74
CA TYR A 198 9.42 17.37 -6.34
C TYR A 198 9.09 17.85 -7.75
N LYS A 199 9.09 19.16 -7.97
CA LYS A 199 8.68 19.82 -9.24
C LYS A 199 9.56 19.47 -10.47
N ASN A 200 10.75 18.90 -10.29
CA ASN A 200 11.74 18.69 -11.33
C ASN A 200 11.97 17.21 -11.67
N VAL A 201 11.09 16.31 -11.23
CA VAL A 201 11.19 14.89 -11.57
C VAL A 201 10.42 14.64 -12.86
N SER A 202 11.03 13.89 -13.79
CA SER A 202 10.36 13.46 -15.02
C SER A 202 9.10 12.64 -14.68
N ASN A 203 8.07 12.72 -15.52
CA ASN A 203 6.88 11.89 -15.38
C ASN A 203 7.16 10.40 -15.61
N LYS A 204 8.32 10.07 -16.22
CA LYS A 204 8.75 8.68 -16.48
C LYS A 204 10.18 8.51 -16.00
N TYR A 205 10.38 7.54 -15.12
CA TYR A 205 11.70 7.22 -14.59
C TYR A 205 11.76 5.76 -14.10
N PHE A 206 12.97 5.27 -13.88
CA PHE A 206 13.22 4.00 -13.21
C PHE A 206 13.58 4.28 -11.75
N LEU A 207 12.88 3.61 -10.85
CA LEU A 207 13.24 3.56 -9.44
C LEU A 207 14.05 2.28 -9.19
N VAL A 208 15.32 2.44 -8.81
CA VAL A 208 16.19 1.32 -8.44
C VAL A 208 16.38 1.34 -6.92
N ASN A 209 15.85 0.34 -6.25
CA ASN A 209 16.01 0.14 -4.81
C ASN A 209 17.03 -0.99 -4.57
N VAL A 210 18.20 -0.63 -4.06
CA VAL A 210 19.30 -1.57 -3.72
C VAL A 210 19.21 -1.88 -2.24
N GLY A 211 18.54 -2.98 -1.90
CA GLY A 211 18.40 -3.46 -0.53
C GLY A 211 19.55 -4.39 -0.10
N GLY A 212 19.48 -4.90 1.13
CA GLY A 212 20.54 -5.75 1.69
C GLY A 212 20.73 -7.09 0.98
N LYS A 213 19.65 -7.68 0.43
CA LYS A 213 19.70 -9.00 -0.26
C LYS A 213 18.94 -9.04 -1.58
N THR A 214 18.22 -7.97 -1.91
CA THR A 214 17.44 -7.88 -3.15
C THR A 214 17.58 -6.49 -3.74
N THR A 215 17.64 -6.43 -5.07
CA THR A 215 17.52 -5.17 -5.81
C THR A 215 16.22 -5.22 -6.60
N THR A 216 15.41 -4.18 -6.50
CA THR A 216 14.18 -4.04 -7.28
C THR A 216 14.29 -2.86 -8.23
N ILE A 217 13.77 -3.04 -9.46
CA ILE A 217 13.65 -1.98 -10.44
C ILE A 217 12.17 -1.80 -10.73
N THR A 218 11.67 -0.61 -10.52
CA THR A 218 10.26 -0.25 -10.77
C THR A 218 10.22 0.80 -11.86
N ILE A 219 9.39 0.58 -12.88
CA ILE A 219 9.12 1.56 -13.92
C ILE A 219 8.03 2.48 -13.40
N ILE A 220 8.26 3.78 -13.44
CA ILE A 220 7.28 4.79 -13.04
C ILE A 220 6.82 5.55 -14.28
N SER A 221 5.52 5.68 -14.44
CA SER A 221 4.89 6.52 -15.46
C SER A 221 3.76 7.33 -14.83
N ASP A 222 3.82 8.66 -15.01
CA ASP A 222 2.82 9.61 -14.48
C ASP A 222 2.56 9.46 -12.98
N GLY A 223 3.66 9.27 -12.21
CA GLY A 223 3.61 9.13 -10.76
C GLY A 223 3.02 7.79 -10.27
N LYS A 224 2.92 6.79 -11.14
CA LYS A 224 2.39 5.45 -10.80
C LYS A 224 3.42 4.38 -11.17
N PRO A 225 3.61 3.35 -10.31
CA PRO A 225 4.38 2.16 -10.66
C PRO A 225 3.67 1.37 -11.76
N TYR A 226 4.49 0.78 -12.66
CA TYR A 226 4.04 0.07 -13.86
C TYR A 226 4.64 -1.33 -13.94
#